data_6e85d754ddc2e5f5c8894fd2aaeb8767
#
_entry.id   6e85d754ddc2e5f5c8894fd2aaeb8767
#
_cell.length_a   1.000
_cell.length_b   1.000
_cell.length_c   1.000
_cell.angle_alpha   90.00
_cell.angle_beta   90.00
_cell.angle_gamma   90.00
#
_symmetry.space_group_name_H-M   'P 1'
#
loop_
_entity.id
_entity.type
_entity.pdbx_description
1 polymer ?
#
loop_
_entity_poly.entity_id
_entity_poly.type
_entity_poly.pdbx_seq_one_letter_code
_entity_poly.pdbx_strand_id
1 'polypeptide(L)'
;MTWTAFTLAAVTNAMPSDLAQLYANWLTAHPEKANRLAEIVEETRRAFRDAVTANRANIVDPMPDTVPTIGFRHALNLAIYNLGMEMGAQMAADADNVVTRAEIWLRMVENGGIPIPCDEELRGGTPSYRTPGERQPRPTPVLA
;
A
#
# COMPACT_ATOMS: atom_id res chain seq x y z
N MET A 1 13.50 -5.96 -3.74
CA MET A 1 12.23 -5.68 -4.36
C MET A 1 11.53 -4.54 -3.65
N THR A 2 11.23 -3.50 -4.37
CA THR A 2 10.70 -2.26 -3.78
C THR A 2 9.18 -2.17 -3.85
N TRP A 3 8.55 -2.98 -4.70
CA TRP A 3 7.10 -3.08 -4.79
C TRP A 3 6.70 -4.56 -4.71
N THR A 4 5.59 -4.85 -4.08
CA THR A 4 5.15 -6.22 -3.82
C THR A 4 3.70 -6.36 -4.27
N ALA A 5 3.39 -7.51 -4.88
CA ALA A 5 2.02 -7.79 -5.29
C ALA A 5 1.09 -7.83 -4.07
N PHE A 6 0.03 -7.05 -4.13
CA PHE A 6 -0.98 -7.00 -3.08
C PHE A 6 -2.23 -7.66 -3.62
N THR A 7 -2.45 -8.91 -3.25
CA THR A 7 -3.46 -9.76 -3.86
C THR A 7 -4.45 -10.26 -2.82
N LEU A 8 -5.56 -10.79 -3.32
CA LEU A 8 -6.55 -11.45 -2.49
C LEU A 8 -5.92 -12.54 -1.62
N ALA A 9 -5.02 -13.34 -2.23
CA ALA A 9 -4.34 -14.41 -1.50
C ALA A 9 -3.47 -13.86 -0.37
N ALA A 10 -2.80 -12.74 -0.60
CA ALA A 10 -1.96 -12.13 0.43
C ALA A 10 -2.78 -11.71 1.65
N VAL A 11 -3.95 -11.11 1.41
CA VAL A 11 -4.84 -10.70 2.50
C VAL A 11 -5.41 -11.92 3.22
N THR A 12 -5.86 -12.92 2.45
CA THR A 12 -6.43 -14.13 3.04
C THR A 12 -5.40 -14.84 3.92
N ASN A 13 -4.16 -14.93 3.47
CA ASN A 13 -3.11 -15.61 4.22
C ASN A 13 -2.69 -14.84 5.47
N ALA A 14 -2.84 -13.52 5.47
CA ALA A 14 -2.48 -12.70 6.62
C ALA A 14 -3.60 -12.56 7.64
N MET A 15 -4.80 -13.04 7.31
CA MET A 15 -5.97 -12.88 8.17
C MET A 15 -5.84 -13.74 9.42
N PRO A 16 -6.11 -13.20 10.63
CA PRO A 16 -6.13 -14.04 11.85
C PRO A 16 -7.15 -15.17 11.73
N SER A 17 -6.87 -16.30 12.34
CA SER A 17 -7.69 -17.50 12.15
C SER A 17 -9.13 -17.33 12.61
N ASP A 18 -9.38 -16.60 13.71
CA ASP A 18 -10.74 -16.36 14.17
C ASP A 18 -11.49 -15.44 13.22
N LEU A 19 -10.83 -14.47 12.66
CA LEU A 19 -11.46 -13.59 11.65
C LEU A 19 -11.71 -14.36 10.36
N ALA A 20 -10.78 -15.25 9.98
CA ALA A 20 -10.96 -16.09 8.79
C ALA A 20 -12.18 -16.99 8.94
N GLN A 21 -12.39 -17.55 10.13
CA GLN A 21 -13.55 -18.39 10.41
C GLN A 21 -14.83 -17.55 10.33
N LEU A 22 -14.81 -16.36 10.89
CA LEU A 22 -15.96 -15.46 10.85
C LEU A 22 -16.27 -15.07 9.41
N TYR A 23 -15.26 -14.84 8.59
CA TYR A 23 -15.42 -14.51 7.19
C TYR A 23 -16.08 -15.67 6.43
N ALA A 24 -15.62 -16.91 6.68
CA ALA A 24 -16.23 -18.08 6.05
C ALA A 24 -17.72 -18.20 6.40
N ASN A 25 -18.05 -17.99 7.68
CA ASN A 25 -19.45 -18.02 8.12
C ASN A 25 -20.27 -16.90 7.50
N TRP A 26 -19.69 -15.72 7.43
CA TRP A 26 -20.35 -14.56 6.85
C TRP A 26 -20.66 -14.77 5.36
N LEU A 27 -19.73 -15.36 4.62
CA LEU A 27 -19.97 -15.68 3.21
C LEU A 27 -21.08 -16.69 3.03
N THR A 28 -21.18 -17.69 3.94
CA THR A 28 -22.25 -18.66 3.88
C THR A 28 -23.61 -17.97 4.08
N ALA A 29 -23.68 -17.00 4.98
CA ALA A 29 -24.90 -16.25 5.26
C ALA A 29 -25.19 -15.19 4.20
N HIS A 30 -24.15 -14.71 3.48
CA HIS A 30 -24.29 -13.63 2.50
C HIS A 30 -23.59 -14.00 1.21
N PRO A 31 -24.10 -14.98 0.44
CA PRO A 31 -23.43 -15.41 -0.79
C PRO A 31 -23.32 -14.30 -1.84
N GLU A 32 -24.17 -13.28 -1.78
CA GLU A 32 -24.07 -12.13 -2.68
C GLU A 32 -22.82 -11.29 -2.43
N LYS A 33 -22.14 -11.48 -1.29
CA LYS A 33 -20.92 -10.75 -0.94
C LYS A 33 -19.64 -11.50 -1.30
N ALA A 34 -19.74 -12.50 -2.16
CA ALA A 34 -18.59 -13.35 -2.49
C ALA A 34 -17.40 -12.55 -3.06
N ASN A 35 -17.67 -11.45 -3.76
CA ASN A 35 -16.63 -10.62 -4.37
C ASN A 35 -16.21 -9.44 -3.50
N ARG A 36 -16.76 -9.31 -2.30
CA ARG A 36 -16.51 -8.10 -1.51
C ARG A 36 -15.06 -7.97 -1.05
N LEU A 37 -14.43 -9.07 -0.67
CA LEU A 37 -13.02 -9.01 -0.26
C LEU A 37 -12.13 -8.61 -1.44
N ALA A 38 -12.41 -9.12 -2.63
CA ALA A 38 -11.66 -8.73 -3.83
C ALA A 38 -11.82 -7.23 -4.09
N GLU A 39 -13.01 -6.69 -3.87
CA GLU A 39 -13.24 -5.24 -4.02
C GLU A 39 -12.46 -4.44 -2.98
N ILE A 40 -12.42 -4.92 -1.74
CA ILE A 40 -11.64 -4.25 -0.68
C ILE A 40 -10.15 -4.26 -1.01
N VAL A 41 -9.64 -5.38 -1.52
CA VAL A 41 -8.24 -5.48 -1.95
C VAL A 41 -7.95 -4.45 -3.05
N GLU A 42 -8.85 -4.35 -4.03
CA GLU A 42 -8.68 -3.40 -5.13
C GLU A 42 -8.73 -1.95 -4.64
N GLU A 43 -9.67 -1.64 -3.77
CA GLU A 43 -9.79 -0.30 -3.19
C GLU A 43 -8.56 0.10 -2.39
N THR A 44 -8.05 -0.84 -1.59
CA THR A 44 -6.85 -0.60 -0.78
C THR A 44 -5.63 -0.38 -1.68
N ARG A 45 -5.47 -1.23 -2.67
CA ARG A 45 -4.36 -1.12 -3.63
C ARG A 45 -4.41 0.23 -4.34
N ARG A 46 -5.59 0.63 -4.78
CA ARG A 46 -5.76 1.92 -5.46
C ARG A 46 -5.41 3.08 -4.55
N ALA A 47 -5.84 3.02 -3.28
CA ALA A 47 -5.54 4.09 -2.33
C ALA A 47 -4.02 4.25 -2.12
N PHE A 48 -3.30 3.13 -2.03
CA PHE A 48 -1.85 3.18 -1.84
C PHE A 48 -1.14 3.68 -3.08
N ARG A 49 -1.56 3.24 -4.26
CA ARG A 49 -0.95 3.70 -5.51
C ARG A 49 -1.26 5.19 -5.76
N ASP A 50 -2.46 5.64 -5.43
CA ASP A 50 -2.85 7.04 -5.58
C ASP A 50 -2.04 7.93 -4.65
N ALA A 51 -1.77 7.48 -3.43
CA ALA A 51 -0.93 8.24 -2.50
C ALA A 51 0.48 8.43 -3.04
N VAL A 52 1.05 7.37 -3.64
CA VAL A 52 2.37 7.46 -4.27
C VAL A 52 2.34 8.42 -5.45
N THR A 53 1.31 8.31 -6.29
CA THR A 53 1.16 9.15 -7.49
C THR A 53 1.00 10.63 -7.13
N ALA A 54 0.39 10.93 -5.99
CA ALA A 54 0.15 12.31 -5.57
C ALA A 54 1.45 13.10 -5.41
N ASN A 55 2.55 12.43 -5.08
CA ASN A 55 3.86 13.08 -5.04
C ASN A 55 4.59 12.75 -6.35
N ARG A 56 4.75 13.76 -7.19
CA ARG A 56 5.33 13.58 -8.53
C ARG A 56 6.78 13.14 -8.51
N ALA A 57 7.47 13.27 -7.40
CA ALA A 57 8.85 12.80 -7.29
C ALA A 57 8.92 11.27 -7.26
N ASN A 58 7.82 10.61 -6.93
CA ASN A 58 7.80 9.15 -6.86
C ASN A 58 7.61 8.54 -8.25
N ILE A 59 8.19 7.37 -8.43
CA ILE A 59 7.99 6.55 -9.62
C ILE A 59 7.11 5.38 -9.22
N VAL A 60 5.99 5.23 -9.92
CA VAL A 60 5.01 4.19 -9.63
C VAL A 60 5.36 2.95 -10.43
N ASP A 61 5.36 1.81 -9.77
CA ASP A 61 5.63 0.54 -10.44
C ASP A 61 4.59 0.31 -11.54
N PRO A 62 5.01 -0.10 -12.76
CA PRO A 62 4.06 -0.32 -13.85
C PRO A 62 3.11 -1.49 -13.63
N MET A 63 3.45 -2.45 -12.77
CA MET A 63 2.56 -3.58 -12.48
C MET A 63 1.40 -3.11 -11.61
N PRO A 64 0.15 -3.17 -12.12
CA PRO A 64 -0.97 -2.52 -11.42
C PRO A 64 -1.40 -3.22 -10.14
N ASP A 65 -0.96 -4.45 -9.90
CA ASP A 65 -1.36 -5.21 -8.72
C ASP A 65 -0.38 -5.05 -7.56
N THR A 66 0.54 -4.09 -7.62
CA THR A 66 1.58 -3.93 -6.60
C THR A 66 1.34 -2.70 -5.72
N VAL A 67 1.88 -2.76 -4.51
CA VAL A 67 1.98 -1.61 -3.60
C VAL A 67 3.42 -1.51 -3.13
N PRO A 68 3.85 -0.33 -2.65
CA PRO A 68 5.22 -0.22 -2.13
C PRO A 68 5.46 -1.23 -1.02
N THR A 69 6.59 -1.92 -1.09
CA THR A 69 6.92 -2.95 -0.09
C THR A 69 6.97 -2.36 1.32
N ILE A 70 7.47 -1.13 1.47
CA ILE A 70 7.54 -0.50 2.78
C ILE A 70 6.17 -0.18 3.37
N GLY A 71 5.13 -0.14 2.53
CA GLY A 71 3.76 0.07 2.99
C GLY A 71 2.91 -1.19 3.00
N PHE A 72 3.49 -2.33 2.65
CA PHE A 72 2.72 -3.56 2.46
C PHE A 72 1.96 -3.97 3.72
N ARG A 73 2.61 -3.87 4.89
CA ARG A 73 1.95 -4.21 6.16
C ARG A 73 0.77 -3.30 6.45
N HIS A 74 0.92 -2.01 6.15
CA HIS A 74 -0.19 -1.05 6.32
C HIS A 74 -1.35 -1.39 5.40
N ALA A 75 -1.07 -1.81 4.17
CA ALA A 75 -2.10 -2.21 3.23
C ALA A 75 -2.85 -3.45 3.73
N LEU A 76 -2.13 -4.45 4.24
CA LEU A 76 -2.75 -5.63 4.82
C LEU A 76 -3.66 -5.26 5.98
N ASN A 77 -3.15 -4.45 6.89
CA ASN A 77 -3.90 -4.06 8.09
C ASN A 77 -5.18 -3.31 7.71
N LEU A 78 -5.08 -2.42 6.74
CA LEU A 78 -6.23 -1.62 6.33
C LEU A 78 -7.30 -2.49 5.65
N ALA A 79 -6.89 -3.41 4.78
CA ALA A 79 -7.84 -4.29 4.10
C ALA A 79 -8.53 -5.23 5.09
N ILE A 80 -7.78 -5.80 6.02
CA ILE A 80 -8.34 -6.71 7.03
C ILE A 80 -9.30 -5.95 7.95
N TYR A 81 -8.93 -4.75 8.35
CA TYR A 81 -9.79 -3.92 9.18
C TYR A 81 -11.11 -3.58 8.46
N ASN A 82 -11.02 -3.20 7.20
CA ASN A 82 -12.21 -2.83 6.44
C ASN A 82 -13.15 -4.03 6.25
N LEU A 83 -12.58 -5.22 6.03
CA LEU A 83 -13.38 -6.43 5.96
C LEU A 83 -14.06 -6.70 7.31
N GLY A 84 -13.32 -6.60 8.39
CA GLY A 84 -13.86 -6.83 9.73
C GLY A 84 -15.01 -5.88 10.05
N MET A 85 -14.86 -4.61 9.70
CA MET A 85 -15.91 -3.62 9.93
C MET A 85 -17.16 -3.93 9.09
N GLU A 86 -16.96 -4.37 7.85
CA GLU A 86 -18.07 -4.73 6.97
C GLU A 86 -18.86 -5.90 7.54
N MET A 87 -18.16 -6.86 8.14
CA MET A 87 -18.80 -8.04 8.74
C MET A 87 -19.41 -7.76 10.13
N GLY A 88 -19.16 -6.59 10.69
CA GLY A 88 -19.54 -6.29 12.06
C GLY A 88 -18.73 -7.06 13.10
N ALA A 89 -17.50 -7.44 12.74
CA ALA A 89 -16.63 -8.20 13.62
C ALA A 89 -16.12 -7.33 14.78
N GLN A 90 -15.89 -7.96 15.92
CA GLN A 90 -15.25 -7.28 17.02
C GLN A 90 -13.74 -7.33 16.76
N MET A 91 -13.17 -6.18 16.50
CA MET A 91 -11.75 -6.09 16.19
C MET A 91 -10.93 -6.03 17.47
N ALA A 92 -9.61 -6.32 17.35
CA ALA A 92 -8.70 -6.23 18.47
C ALA A 92 -8.68 -4.83 19.06
N ALA A 93 -8.34 -4.72 20.34
CA ALA A 93 -8.39 -3.46 21.06
C ALA A 93 -7.51 -2.37 20.44
N ASP A 94 -6.42 -2.75 19.78
CA ASP A 94 -5.50 -1.81 19.15
C ASP A 94 -5.76 -1.61 17.65
N ALA A 95 -6.83 -2.18 17.11
CA ALA A 95 -7.11 -2.13 15.67
C ALA A 95 -7.25 -0.68 15.17
N ASP A 96 -7.91 0.18 15.93
CA ASP A 96 -8.07 1.56 15.53
C ASP A 96 -6.72 2.28 15.44
N ASN A 97 -5.79 1.99 16.36
CA ASN A 97 -4.45 2.57 16.32
C ASN A 97 -3.68 2.09 15.11
N VAL A 98 -3.80 0.82 14.76
CA VAL A 98 -3.11 0.24 13.61
C VAL A 98 -3.61 0.90 12.33
N VAL A 99 -4.92 1.10 12.20
CA VAL A 99 -5.51 1.76 11.03
C VAL A 99 -5.10 3.21 10.97
N THR A 100 -5.10 3.90 12.11
CA THR A 100 -4.68 5.29 12.17
C THR A 100 -3.24 5.45 11.68
N ARG A 101 -2.34 4.53 12.06
CA ARG A 101 -0.96 4.55 11.59
C ARG A 101 -0.89 4.36 10.07
N ALA A 102 -1.71 3.49 9.52
CA ALA A 102 -1.75 3.27 8.08
C ALA A 102 -2.21 4.54 7.35
N GLU A 103 -3.23 5.20 7.87
CA GLU A 103 -3.74 6.44 7.29
C GLU A 103 -2.74 7.57 7.37
N ILE A 104 -2.03 7.67 8.50
CA ILE A 104 -0.96 8.66 8.65
C ILE A 104 0.16 8.38 7.66
N TRP A 105 0.53 7.10 7.49
CA TRP A 105 1.56 6.71 6.54
C TRP A 105 1.18 7.14 5.11
N LEU A 106 -0.07 6.89 4.71
CA LEU A 106 -0.54 7.31 3.38
C LEU A 106 -0.43 8.82 3.21
N ARG A 107 -0.82 9.57 4.23
CA ARG A 107 -0.77 11.02 4.17
C ARG A 107 0.66 11.53 4.07
N MET A 108 1.59 10.89 4.79
CA MET A 108 3.01 11.26 4.71
C MET A 108 3.59 10.96 3.34
N VAL A 109 3.15 9.88 2.70
CA VAL A 109 3.59 9.56 1.33
C VAL A 109 3.08 10.63 0.36
N GLU A 110 1.80 11.01 0.48
CA GLU A 110 1.23 12.05 -0.38
C GLU A 110 1.97 13.37 -0.26
N ASN A 111 2.42 13.70 0.94
CA ASN A 111 3.08 14.97 1.21
C ASN A 111 4.58 14.93 0.99
N GLY A 112 5.12 13.79 0.58
CA GLY A 112 6.55 13.65 0.33
C GLY A 112 7.39 13.41 1.57
N GLY A 113 6.76 13.18 2.73
CA GLY A 113 7.50 12.90 3.96
C GLY A 113 8.12 11.53 4.00
N ILE A 114 7.62 10.60 3.20
CA ILE A 114 8.18 9.26 3.07
C ILE A 114 8.51 9.04 1.61
N PRO A 115 9.79 8.97 1.24
CA PRO A 115 10.15 8.67 -0.14
C PRO A 115 9.86 7.21 -0.45
N ILE A 116 9.35 6.94 -1.64
CA ILE A 116 9.03 5.58 -2.06
C ILE A 116 10.15 5.07 -2.93
N PRO A 117 10.86 4.01 -2.54
CA PRO A 117 11.92 3.44 -3.37
C PRO A 117 11.38 2.90 -4.68
N CYS A 118 12.19 2.92 -5.71
CA CYS A 118 11.87 2.26 -6.95
C CYS A 118 13.09 1.52 -7.45
N ASP A 119 12.86 0.52 -8.29
CA ASP A 119 13.95 -0.23 -8.88
C ASP A 119 14.69 0.66 -9.86
N GLU A 120 16.00 0.45 -9.93
CA GLU A 120 16.86 1.32 -10.71
C GLU A 120 16.49 1.35 -12.18
N GLU A 121 16.09 0.23 -12.73
CA GLU A 121 15.73 0.17 -14.13
C GLU A 121 14.49 0.98 -14.46
N LEU A 122 13.65 1.28 -13.49
CA LEU A 122 12.47 2.11 -13.70
C LEU A 122 12.82 3.58 -13.84
N ARG A 123 14.05 3.95 -13.51
CA ARG A 123 14.50 5.33 -13.64
C ARG A 123 15.04 5.66 -15.01
N GLY A 124 14.79 4.81 -15.99
CA GLY A 124 15.18 5.12 -17.34
C GLY A 124 16.58 4.69 -17.70
N GLY A 125 17.18 3.89 -16.89
CA GLY A 125 18.45 3.30 -17.20
C GLY A 125 19.63 4.22 -17.10
N THR A 126 19.46 5.44 -16.68
CA THR A 126 20.58 6.31 -16.54
C THR A 126 21.08 6.23 -15.16
N PRO A 127 22.26 5.82 -14.99
CA PRO A 127 22.75 5.77 -13.66
C PRO A 127 22.93 7.15 -13.25
N SER A 128 22.44 7.41 -12.25
CA SER A 128 22.39 8.65 -11.90
C SER A 128 23.41 8.98 -11.18
N TYR A 129 24.11 9.29 -11.38
CA TYR A 129 24.92 9.73 -10.81
C TYR A 129 24.67 10.75 -10.01
N ARG A 130 23.93 11.22 -9.83
CA ARG A 130 23.62 12.17 -9.16
C ARG A 130 23.37 11.82 -8.00
N THR A 131 23.90 11.94 -7.26
CA THR A 131 23.63 11.65 -6.17
C THR A 131 22.81 12.30 -5.65
N PRO A 132 22.16 12.00 -5.27
CA PRO A 132 21.17 12.52 -4.81
C PRO A 132 21.46 13.29 -3.90
N GLY A 133 21.61 13.55 -3.69
CA GLY A 133 21.82 14.34 -2.95
C GLY A 133 22.41 15.29 -3.69
N GLU A 134 22.83 15.24 -4.41
CA GLU A 134 23.28 16.01 -5.01
C GLU A 134 22.59 16.55 -5.80
N ARG A 135 22.53 17.16 -5.88
CA ARG A 135 21.94 17.81 -6.56
C ARG A 135 22.28 18.34 -7.51
N GLN A 136 22.45 18.49 -7.88
CA GLN A 136 22.84 19.00 -8.58
C GLN A 136 22.97 19.71 -9.04
N PRO A 137 23.31 20.08 -9.07
CA PRO A 137 23.51 20.88 -9.31
C PRO A 137 23.52 21.46 -9.93
N ARG A 138 23.82 21.82 -9.82
CA ARG A 138 23.89 22.38 -10.08
C ARG A 138 24.22 22.72 -10.83
N PRO A 139 24.33 22.84 -11.00
CA PRO A 139 24.69 23.21 -11.56
C PRO A 139 25.10 23.73 -11.81
N THR A 140 25.41 23.85 -11.41
CA THR A 140 25.82 24.27 -11.41
C THR A 140 26.17 24.68 -11.74
N PRO A 141 26.35 25.02 -11.82
CA PRO A 141 26.80 25.37 -12.07
C PRO A 141 27.30 25.62 -12.43
N VAL A 142 27.51 25.83 -12.36
CA VAL A 142 27.86 26.10 -12.46
C VAL A 142 28.36 26.37 -12.83
N LEU A 143 28.63 26.57 -13.03
CA LEU A 143 28.90 26.86 -13.19
C LEU A 143 29.12 26.96 -13.82
N ALA A 144 29.31 27.05 -14.32
CA ALA A 144 29.28 26.99 -14.61
C ALA A 144 29.28 26.79 -14.79
#